data_23e7c01697edf04122393074358acde2
#
_entry.id   23e7c01697edf04122393074358acde2
#
_cell.length_a   1.000
_cell.length_b   1.000
_cell.length_c   1.000
_cell.angle_alpha   90.00
_cell.angle_beta   90.00
_cell.angle_gamma   90.00
#
_symmetry.space_group_name_H-M   'P 1'
#
loop_
_entity.id
_entity.type
_entity.pdbx_description
1 polymer ?
#
loop_
_entity_poly.entity_id
_entity_poly.type
_entity_poly.pdbx_seq_one_letter_code
_entity_poly.pdbx_strand_id
1 'polypeptide(L)'
;MAGSVVDREAITAAFDALDAAVDAVVGLDFEALSTPERLALLERCERVRRRVPAIEHPLINQLARQATPEELGGTLSHAIAEWALITRAEAGRRIHEAADLGPRRALTGEPLAPVLAETAAAQRDGKLGGGQVAVIRRFYHRLPGWIDQATRERAEHHLARLGTQHRPEQLTALADTLADCLNPDGLYSDDDRARRRGLTLGKQEADGMSALRGWLTPEARATLEAVFAKLAAPGMCNPDDQTPTVDGAPSQEVIDQDTRSPAQRQHDGLNAALRALLASGELGQHNGLPASIIVTTTLGELEAAAGRGLTGGGSILPMSDVIRL
;
A
#
# COMPACT_ATOMS: atom_id res chain seq x y z
N MET A 1 29.68 -16.73 22.65
CA MET A 1 30.67 -15.73 22.14
C MET A 1 30.08 -14.36 22.44
N ALA A 2 30.76 -13.56 23.29
CA ALA A 2 30.35 -12.20 23.59
C ALA A 2 30.43 -11.37 22.29
N GLY A 3 29.33 -10.80 21.86
CA GLY A 3 29.31 -9.84 20.76
C GLY A 3 30.16 -8.64 21.20
N SER A 4 31.21 -8.31 20.44
CA SER A 4 32.00 -7.12 20.66
C SER A 4 31.07 -5.92 20.62
N VAL A 5 31.03 -5.12 21.66
CA VAL A 5 30.42 -3.79 21.64
C VAL A 5 31.27 -2.99 20.64
N VAL A 6 30.74 -2.80 19.43
CA VAL A 6 31.38 -1.94 18.44
C VAL A 6 31.32 -0.54 18.99
N ASP A 7 32.50 0.07 19.16
CA ASP A 7 32.64 1.41 19.70
C ASP A 7 31.91 2.43 18.82
N ARG A 8 31.30 3.44 19.43
CA ARG A 8 30.62 4.54 18.77
C ARG A 8 31.46 5.20 17.67
N GLU A 9 32.75 5.36 17.93
CA GLU A 9 33.70 5.92 16.97
C GLU A 9 33.85 5.03 15.73
N ALA A 10 33.89 3.70 15.90
CA ALA A 10 33.98 2.77 14.77
C ALA A 10 32.73 2.78 13.90
N ILE A 11 31.55 2.97 14.50
CA ILE A 11 30.28 3.11 13.74
C ILE A 11 30.32 4.40 12.91
N THR A 12 30.68 5.52 13.52
CA THR A 12 30.75 6.82 12.83
C THR A 12 31.77 6.76 11.69
N ALA A 13 32.99 6.26 11.97
CA ALA A 13 34.01 6.12 10.96
C ALA A 13 33.62 5.24 9.77
N ALA A 14 32.78 4.20 9.99
CA ALA A 14 32.28 3.36 8.91
C ALA A 14 31.30 4.11 7.99
N PHE A 15 30.44 4.97 8.54
CA PHE A 15 29.55 5.82 7.75
C PHE A 15 30.31 6.93 7.01
N ASP A 16 31.27 7.57 7.66
CA ASP A 16 32.14 8.59 7.04
C ASP A 16 32.92 7.99 5.84
N ALA A 17 33.40 6.75 5.98
CA ALA A 17 34.07 6.04 4.90
C ALA A 17 33.12 5.68 3.75
N LEU A 18 31.84 5.36 4.05
CA LEU A 18 30.83 5.11 3.03
C LEU A 18 30.53 6.38 2.26
N ASP A 19 30.33 7.51 2.93
CA ASP A 19 30.07 8.81 2.31
C ASP A 19 31.23 9.23 1.42
N ALA A 20 32.47 9.13 1.91
CA ALA A 20 33.67 9.44 1.13
C ALA A 20 33.80 8.56 -0.12
N ALA A 21 33.46 7.27 -0.03
CA ALA A 21 33.47 6.36 -1.18
C ALA A 21 32.40 6.73 -2.23
N VAL A 22 31.20 7.15 -1.79
CA VAL A 22 30.15 7.64 -2.68
C VAL A 22 30.59 8.91 -3.38
N ASP A 23 31.14 9.89 -2.66
CA ASP A 23 31.64 11.16 -3.22
C ASP A 23 32.72 10.92 -4.29
N ALA A 24 33.64 10.02 -3.99
CA ALA A 24 34.70 9.65 -4.96
C ALA A 24 34.14 9.07 -6.25
N VAL A 25 33.06 8.29 -6.19
CA VAL A 25 32.42 7.70 -7.38
C VAL A 25 31.56 8.71 -8.12
N VAL A 26 30.86 9.61 -7.43
CA VAL A 26 30.02 10.66 -8.02
C VAL A 26 30.86 11.64 -8.87
N GLY A 27 32.12 11.87 -8.49
CA GLY A 27 33.04 12.76 -9.22
C GLY A 27 33.68 12.15 -10.49
N LEU A 28 33.38 10.87 -10.83
CA LEU A 28 34.02 10.22 -11.96
C LEU A 28 33.32 10.54 -13.29
N ASP A 29 34.15 10.65 -14.34
CA ASP A 29 33.69 10.67 -15.73
C ASP A 29 33.76 9.26 -16.34
N PHE A 30 32.75 8.90 -17.12
CA PHE A 30 32.60 7.58 -17.71
C PHE A 30 32.70 7.59 -19.26
N GLU A 31 33.12 8.69 -19.88
CA GLU A 31 33.15 8.82 -21.34
C GLU A 31 34.12 7.82 -22.01
N ALA A 32 35.24 7.52 -21.33
CA ALA A 32 36.26 6.58 -21.82
C ALA A 32 35.82 5.10 -21.83
N LEU A 33 34.68 4.77 -21.20
CA LEU A 33 34.24 3.39 -21.05
C LEU A 33 33.41 2.92 -22.22
N SER A 34 33.56 1.65 -22.58
CA SER A 34 32.67 0.94 -23.53
C SER A 34 31.27 0.69 -22.91
N THR A 35 30.31 0.40 -23.77
CA THR A 35 28.94 0.04 -23.32
C THR A 35 28.90 -1.13 -22.35
N PRO A 36 29.59 -2.27 -22.54
CA PRO A 36 29.64 -3.36 -21.57
C PRO A 36 30.22 -2.93 -20.22
N GLU A 37 31.27 -2.10 -20.20
CA GLU A 37 31.87 -1.61 -18.96
C GLU A 37 30.92 -0.69 -18.20
N ARG A 38 30.16 0.19 -18.88
CA ARG A 38 29.13 1.02 -18.26
C ARG A 38 28.03 0.18 -17.66
N LEU A 39 27.57 -0.88 -18.35
CA LEU A 39 26.55 -1.81 -17.82
C LEU A 39 27.07 -2.56 -16.57
N ALA A 40 28.32 -2.99 -16.58
CA ALA A 40 28.96 -3.62 -15.41
C ALA A 40 29.04 -2.68 -14.19
N LEU A 41 29.29 -1.39 -14.42
CA LEU A 41 29.28 -0.39 -13.35
C LEU A 41 27.85 -0.11 -12.84
N LEU A 42 26.85 -0.08 -13.72
CA LEU A 42 25.44 0.01 -13.29
C LEU A 42 25.03 -1.19 -12.43
N GLU A 43 25.47 -2.41 -12.75
CA GLU A 43 25.26 -3.59 -11.90
C GLU A 43 25.92 -3.43 -10.54
N ARG A 44 27.12 -2.87 -10.47
CA ARG A 44 27.80 -2.59 -9.18
C ARG A 44 27.03 -1.56 -8.35
N CYS A 45 26.52 -0.49 -8.97
CA CYS A 45 25.65 0.48 -8.28
C CYS A 45 24.38 -0.17 -7.74
N GLU A 46 23.75 -1.03 -8.55
CA GLU A 46 22.56 -1.75 -8.13
C GLU A 46 22.84 -2.70 -6.96
N ARG A 47 23.99 -3.38 -6.96
CA ARG A 47 24.42 -4.23 -5.85
C ARG A 47 24.56 -3.45 -4.54
N VAL A 48 25.08 -2.22 -4.59
CA VAL A 48 25.16 -1.34 -3.42
C VAL A 48 23.75 -0.96 -2.93
N ARG A 49 22.87 -0.52 -3.84
CA ARG A 49 21.48 -0.17 -3.50
C ARG A 49 20.74 -1.32 -2.80
N ARG A 50 20.94 -2.55 -3.27
CA ARG A 50 20.33 -3.76 -2.67
C ARG A 50 20.79 -4.01 -1.24
N ARG A 51 22.02 -3.60 -0.88
CA ARG A 51 22.63 -3.83 0.43
C ARG A 51 22.25 -2.77 1.46
N VAL A 52 21.97 -1.54 1.03
CA VAL A 52 21.65 -0.43 1.95
C VAL A 52 20.52 -0.76 2.93
N PRO A 53 19.37 -1.34 2.51
CA PRO A 53 18.30 -1.69 3.44
C PRO A 53 18.73 -2.67 4.55
N ALA A 54 19.68 -3.57 4.26
CA ALA A 54 20.21 -4.50 5.28
C ALA A 54 20.98 -3.80 6.40
N ILE A 55 21.47 -2.57 6.17
CA ILE A 55 22.07 -1.71 7.21
C ILE A 55 20.95 -1.05 8.04
N GLU A 56 19.86 -0.63 7.41
CA GLU A 56 18.75 0.06 8.06
C GLU A 56 17.94 -0.86 8.98
N HIS A 57 17.76 -2.14 8.63
CA HIS A 57 16.92 -3.08 9.38
C HIS A 57 17.29 -3.20 10.87
N PRO A 58 18.55 -3.43 11.25
CA PRO A 58 18.92 -3.47 12.66
C PRO A 58 18.72 -2.12 13.38
N LEU A 59 18.95 -0.98 12.69
CA LEU A 59 18.72 0.35 13.26
C LEU A 59 17.23 0.57 13.56
N ILE A 60 16.35 0.29 12.59
CA ILE A 60 14.91 0.41 12.75
C ILE A 60 14.40 -0.52 13.87
N ASN A 61 14.85 -1.78 13.90
CA ASN A 61 14.45 -2.73 14.94
C ASN A 61 14.97 -2.36 16.34
N GLN A 62 16.10 -1.68 16.42
CA GLN A 62 16.61 -1.14 17.70
C GLN A 62 15.77 0.05 18.15
N LEU A 63 15.46 1.00 17.26
CA LEU A 63 14.56 2.11 17.56
C LEU A 63 13.18 1.62 18.02
N ALA A 64 12.60 0.64 17.32
CA ALA A 64 11.31 0.07 17.67
C ALA A 64 11.28 -0.56 19.08
N ARG A 65 12.41 -1.05 19.57
CA ARG A 65 12.48 -1.70 20.89
C ARG A 65 12.87 -0.78 22.02
N GLN A 66 13.68 0.24 21.75
CA GLN A 66 14.39 1.00 22.78
C GLN A 66 13.89 2.44 22.91
N ALA A 67 13.42 3.04 21.81
CA ALA A 67 13.01 4.43 21.85
C ALA A 67 11.60 4.59 22.43
N THR A 68 11.43 5.60 23.27
CA THR A 68 10.12 5.96 23.84
C THR A 68 9.38 6.91 22.89
N PRO A 69 8.03 7.01 22.99
CA PRO A 69 7.28 7.98 22.20
C PRO A 69 7.71 9.43 22.41
N GLU A 70 8.18 9.76 23.62
CA GLU A 70 8.69 11.09 23.97
C GLU A 70 10.00 11.41 23.23
N GLU A 71 10.93 10.44 23.17
CA GLU A 71 12.19 10.57 22.43
C GLU A 71 11.97 10.68 20.91
N LEU A 72 10.95 9.99 20.40
CA LEU A 72 10.59 9.99 18.99
C LEU A 72 9.72 11.20 18.59
N GLY A 73 9.14 11.93 19.54
CA GLY A 73 8.15 12.96 19.26
C GLY A 73 6.86 12.41 18.67
N GLY A 74 6.55 11.13 18.89
CA GLY A 74 5.35 10.47 18.37
C GLY A 74 5.56 8.99 18.03
N THR A 75 4.92 8.53 16.95
CA THR A 75 5.10 7.15 16.47
C THR A 75 6.42 6.97 15.73
N LEU A 76 6.99 5.75 15.75
CA LEU A 76 8.22 5.44 15.03
C LEU A 76 8.14 5.78 13.53
N SER A 77 7.00 5.52 12.89
CA SER A 77 6.81 5.86 11.47
C SER A 77 6.81 7.38 11.22
N HIS A 78 6.30 8.16 12.17
CA HIS A 78 6.37 9.62 12.11
C HIS A 78 7.82 10.09 12.25
N ALA A 79 8.53 9.63 13.29
CA ALA A 79 9.91 10.00 13.54
C ALA A 79 10.82 9.68 12.34
N ILE A 80 10.75 8.46 11.79
CA ILE A 80 11.55 8.08 10.61
C ILE A 80 11.19 8.95 9.41
N ALA A 81 9.90 9.25 9.20
CA ALA A 81 9.46 10.10 8.08
C ALA A 81 10.03 11.52 8.18
N GLU A 82 10.00 12.14 9.36
CA GLU A 82 10.54 13.48 9.60
C GLU A 82 12.08 13.52 9.50
N TRP A 83 12.78 12.57 10.12
CA TRP A 83 14.25 12.56 10.10
C TRP A 83 14.85 12.22 8.74
N ALA A 84 14.24 11.29 7.99
CA ALA A 84 14.71 10.88 6.69
C ALA A 84 14.07 11.65 5.51
N LEU A 85 13.14 12.58 5.79
CA LEU A 85 12.38 13.37 4.80
C LEU A 85 11.69 12.49 3.76
N ILE A 86 11.08 11.39 4.22
CA ILE A 86 10.33 10.45 3.40
C ILE A 86 8.85 10.45 3.78
N THR A 87 8.00 9.83 2.95
CA THR A 87 6.58 9.71 3.29
C THR A 87 6.36 8.76 4.48
N ARG A 88 5.29 8.98 5.27
CA ARG A 88 4.90 8.05 6.36
C ARG A 88 4.60 6.65 5.84
N ALA A 89 4.06 6.53 4.63
CA ALA A 89 3.84 5.23 3.98
C ALA A 89 5.16 4.49 3.72
N GLU A 90 6.18 5.21 3.23
CA GLU A 90 7.52 4.65 3.03
C GLU A 90 8.19 4.27 4.36
N ALA A 91 8.09 5.12 5.37
CA ALA A 91 8.58 4.79 6.71
C ALA A 91 7.90 3.53 7.28
N GLY A 92 6.57 3.43 7.15
CA GLY A 92 5.82 2.23 7.53
C GLY A 92 6.26 0.98 6.76
N ARG A 93 6.50 1.10 5.44
CA ARG A 93 7.01 0.01 4.60
C ARG A 93 8.37 -0.48 5.12
N ARG A 94 9.32 0.44 5.40
CA ARG A 94 10.66 0.10 5.94
C ARG A 94 10.59 -0.56 7.31
N ILE A 95 9.69 -0.11 8.19
CA ILE A 95 9.47 -0.74 9.52
C ILE A 95 9.00 -2.18 9.36
N HIS A 96 8.01 -2.43 8.51
CA HIS A 96 7.52 -3.78 8.25
C HIS A 96 8.59 -4.66 7.57
N GLU A 97 9.40 -4.09 6.69
CA GLU A 97 10.51 -4.82 6.05
C GLU A 97 11.60 -5.18 7.07
N ALA A 98 11.96 -4.25 7.95
CA ALA A 98 12.91 -4.48 9.03
C ALA A 98 12.41 -5.55 10.03
N ALA A 99 11.11 -5.62 10.29
CA ALA A 99 10.52 -6.66 11.15
C ALA A 99 10.67 -8.07 10.54
N ASP A 100 10.57 -8.20 9.21
CA ASP A 100 10.70 -9.47 8.51
C ASP A 100 12.17 -9.88 8.28
N LEU A 101 13.03 -8.92 7.93
CA LEU A 101 14.39 -9.16 7.43
C LEU A 101 15.49 -8.79 8.43
N GLY A 102 15.18 -8.00 9.45
CA GLY A 102 16.14 -7.60 10.46
C GLY A 102 16.33 -8.64 11.56
N PRO A 103 17.41 -8.49 12.36
CA PRO A 103 17.65 -9.33 13.51
C PRO A 103 16.53 -9.15 14.55
N ARG A 104 16.08 -10.26 15.12
CA ARG A 104 15.04 -10.32 16.15
C ARG A 104 15.63 -10.73 17.51
N ARG A 105 14.87 -10.52 18.57
CA ARG A 105 15.18 -11.04 19.90
C ARG A 105 13.96 -11.68 20.53
N ALA A 106 14.16 -12.80 21.22
CA ALA A 106 13.14 -13.40 22.06
C ALA A 106 12.81 -12.49 23.26
N LEU A 107 11.71 -12.75 23.94
CA LEU A 107 11.38 -12.06 25.19
C LEU A 107 12.45 -12.23 26.27
N THR A 108 13.19 -13.34 26.24
CA THR A 108 14.34 -13.64 27.09
C THR A 108 15.62 -12.86 26.70
N GLY A 109 15.59 -12.11 25.58
CA GLY A 109 16.73 -11.36 25.06
C GLY A 109 17.65 -12.12 24.11
N GLU A 110 17.41 -13.42 23.89
CA GLU A 110 18.20 -14.24 22.97
C GLU A 110 18.05 -13.77 21.51
N PRO A 111 19.14 -13.76 20.73
CA PRO A 111 19.06 -13.41 19.32
C PRO A 111 18.31 -14.49 18.54
N LEU A 112 17.36 -14.06 17.72
CA LEU A 112 16.59 -14.90 16.80
C LEU A 112 16.91 -14.52 15.35
N ALA A 113 16.88 -15.51 14.46
CA ALA A 113 16.99 -15.27 13.02
C ALA A 113 15.85 -14.39 12.53
N PRO A 114 16.02 -13.64 11.42
CA PRO A 114 14.96 -12.97 10.73
C PRO A 114 13.79 -13.92 10.41
N VAL A 115 12.59 -13.38 10.20
CA VAL A 115 11.43 -14.17 9.75
C VAL A 115 11.71 -14.77 8.38
N LEU A 116 12.32 -13.98 7.49
CA LEU A 116 12.71 -14.34 6.14
C LEU A 116 14.25 -14.39 6.08
N ALA A 117 14.83 -15.46 6.62
CA ALA A 117 16.26 -15.55 6.86
C ALA A 117 17.09 -15.59 5.57
N GLU A 118 16.66 -16.36 4.57
CA GLU A 118 17.36 -16.51 3.30
C GLU A 118 17.24 -15.25 2.44
N THR A 119 16.07 -14.62 2.45
CA THR A 119 15.83 -13.33 1.78
C THR A 119 16.73 -12.24 2.39
N ALA A 120 16.83 -12.19 3.71
CA ALA A 120 17.70 -11.25 4.43
C ALA A 120 19.18 -11.47 4.10
N ALA A 121 19.62 -12.72 4.04
CA ALA A 121 20.99 -13.07 3.67
C ALA A 121 21.29 -12.65 2.22
N ALA A 122 20.39 -12.99 1.28
CA ALA A 122 20.58 -12.65 -0.12
C ALA A 122 20.53 -11.12 -0.38
N GLN A 123 19.71 -10.36 0.36
CA GLN A 123 19.70 -8.90 0.31
C GLN A 123 21.01 -8.31 0.84
N ARG A 124 21.51 -8.81 1.95
CA ARG A 124 22.81 -8.39 2.52
C ARG A 124 23.98 -8.64 1.56
N ASP A 125 23.93 -9.74 0.82
CA ASP A 125 24.89 -10.07 -0.23
C ASP A 125 24.72 -9.22 -1.50
N GLY A 126 23.65 -8.41 -1.60
CA GLY A 126 23.34 -7.61 -2.77
C GLY A 126 22.76 -8.41 -3.94
N LYS A 127 22.28 -9.63 -3.69
CA LYS A 127 21.69 -10.52 -4.69
C LYS A 127 20.21 -10.23 -4.93
N LEU A 128 19.47 -9.80 -3.90
CA LEU A 128 18.06 -9.43 -3.97
C LEU A 128 17.87 -7.92 -3.79
N GLY A 129 17.12 -7.31 -4.70
CA GLY A 129 16.67 -5.91 -4.59
C GLY A 129 15.29 -5.78 -3.95
N GLY A 130 14.87 -4.54 -3.70
CA GLY A 130 13.58 -4.25 -3.04
C GLY A 130 12.37 -4.82 -3.79
N GLY A 131 12.44 -4.92 -5.12
CA GLY A 131 11.37 -5.53 -5.93
C GLY A 131 11.17 -7.02 -5.65
N GLN A 132 12.25 -7.81 -5.64
CA GLN A 132 12.21 -9.24 -5.31
C GLN A 132 11.82 -9.45 -3.85
N VAL A 133 12.37 -8.67 -2.94
CA VAL A 133 12.02 -8.70 -1.51
C VAL A 133 10.52 -8.46 -1.32
N ALA A 134 9.95 -7.47 -2.00
CA ALA A 134 8.52 -7.18 -1.92
C ALA A 134 7.65 -8.36 -2.42
N VAL A 135 8.08 -9.06 -3.48
CA VAL A 135 7.39 -10.26 -3.98
C VAL A 135 7.41 -11.38 -2.94
N ILE A 136 8.60 -11.69 -2.38
CA ILE A 136 8.76 -12.78 -1.40
C ILE A 136 7.96 -12.48 -0.13
N ARG A 137 8.04 -11.25 0.40
CA ARG A 137 7.26 -10.81 1.57
C ARG A 137 5.76 -10.91 1.32
N ARG A 138 5.29 -10.43 0.17
CA ARG A 138 3.88 -10.55 -0.22
C ARG A 138 3.42 -12.00 -0.29
N PHE A 139 4.21 -12.87 -0.90
CA PHE A 139 3.94 -14.31 -0.95
C PHE A 139 3.82 -14.89 0.46
N TYR A 140 4.83 -14.69 1.30
CA TYR A 140 4.90 -15.25 2.65
C TYR A 140 3.71 -14.85 3.54
N HIS A 141 3.36 -13.56 3.53
CA HIS A 141 2.24 -13.04 4.33
C HIS A 141 0.85 -13.35 3.75
N ARG A 142 0.79 -13.82 2.51
CA ARG A 142 -0.46 -14.25 1.86
C ARG A 142 -0.74 -15.75 2.03
N LEU A 143 0.23 -16.53 2.47
CA LEU A 143 0.02 -17.95 2.70
C LEU A 143 -1.05 -18.17 3.78
N PRO A 144 -1.97 -19.16 3.59
CA PRO A 144 -2.98 -19.50 4.58
C PRO A 144 -2.39 -19.87 5.92
N GLY A 145 -3.08 -19.56 7.02
CA GLY A 145 -2.60 -19.78 8.39
C GLY A 145 -2.32 -21.26 8.73
N TRP A 146 -2.95 -22.19 8.03
CA TRP A 146 -2.78 -23.63 8.23
C TRP A 146 -1.48 -24.20 7.64
N ILE A 147 -0.78 -23.47 6.76
CA ILE A 147 0.52 -23.91 6.23
C ILE A 147 1.55 -23.81 7.36
N ASP A 148 2.20 -24.93 7.66
CA ASP A 148 3.17 -25.03 8.73
C ASP A 148 4.43 -24.19 8.48
N GLN A 149 5.14 -23.86 9.56
CA GLN A 149 6.31 -22.98 9.52
C GLN A 149 7.44 -23.56 8.67
N ALA A 150 7.68 -24.87 8.73
CA ALA A 150 8.76 -25.51 7.97
C ALA A 150 8.49 -25.45 6.45
N THR A 151 7.23 -25.58 6.04
CA THR A 151 6.84 -25.39 4.64
C THR A 151 6.98 -23.93 4.19
N ARG A 152 6.64 -22.96 5.05
CA ARG A 152 6.86 -21.53 4.78
C ARG A 152 8.34 -21.21 4.59
N GLU A 153 9.20 -21.74 5.43
CA GLU A 153 10.66 -21.54 5.35
C GLU A 153 11.25 -22.17 4.09
N ARG A 154 10.81 -23.38 3.72
CA ARG A 154 11.23 -24.01 2.44
C ARG A 154 10.80 -23.20 1.22
N ALA A 155 9.59 -22.66 1.24
CA ALA A 155 9.07 -21.83 0.17
C ALA A 155 9.82 -20.51 0.07
N GLU A 156 10.11 -19.87 1.21
CA GLU A 156 10.93 -18.64 1.28
C GLU A 156 12.33 -18.89 0.73
N HIS A 157 13.02 -19.95 1.17
CA HIS A 157 14.33 -20.36 0.66
C HIS A 157 14.30 -20.54 -0.87
N HIS A 158 13.29 -21.23 -1.38
CA HIS A 158 13.15 -21.47 -2.82
C HIS A 158 12.98 -20.18 -3.60
N LEU A 159 12.10 -19.28 -3.16
CA LEU A 159 11.87 -17.99 -3.81
C LEU A 159 13.06 -17.04 -3.68
N ALA A 160 13.77 -17.04 -2.54
CA ALA A 160 14.99 -16.25 -2.38
C ALA A 160 16.06 -16.68 -3.39
N ARG A 161 16.24 -17.99 -3.59
CA ARG A 161 17.15 -18.53 -4.59
C ARG A 161 16.74 -18.14 -6.02
N LEU A 162 15.47 -18.32 -6.38
CA LEU A 162 14.96 -17.93 -7.71
C LEU A 162 15.08 -16.42 -7.94
N GLY A 163 14.82 -15.61 -6.92
CA GLY A 163 14.91 -14.15 -7.00
C GLY A 163 16.30 -13.62 -7.37
N THR A 164 17.37 -14.40 -7.10
CA THR A 164 18.72 -14.01 -7.52
C THR A 164 18.94 -14.08 -9.04
N GLN A 165 18.05 -14.74 -9.77
CA GLN A 165 18.20 -15.01 -11.21
C GLN A 165 17.04 -14.42 -12.04
N HIS A 166 15.98 -13.91 -11.37
CA HIS A 166 14.77 -13.45 -12.04
C HIS A 166 14.44 -12.00 -11.66
N ARG A 167 13.88 -11.28 -12.62
CA ARG A 167 13.31 -9.95 -12.35
C ARG A 167 12.05 -10.07 -11.50
N PRO A 168 11.64 -9.00 -10.78
CA PRO A 168 10.47 -9.04 -9.90
C PRO A 168 9.18 -9.55 -10.56
N GLU A 169 8.95 -9.20 -11.84
CA GLU A 169 7.76 -9.65 -12.58
C GLU A 169 7.78 -11.16 -12.83
N GLN A 170 8.93 -11.72 -13.20
CA GLN A 170 9.13 -13.15 -13.40
C GLN A 170 9.01 -13.91 -12.08
N LEU A 171 9.60 -13.36 -11.02
CA LEU A 171 9.50 -13.94 -9.67
C LEU A 171 8.06 -13.93 -9.16
N THR A 172 7.25 -12.90 -9.50
CA THR A 172 5.83 -12.86 -9.16
C THR A 172 5.07 -14.05 -9.75
N ALA A 173 5.26 -14.35 -11.02
CA ALA A 173 4.61 -15.50 -11.66
C ALA A 173 5.02 -16.83 -11.01
N LEU A 174 6.31 -16.99 -10.65
CA LEU A 174 6.80 -18.17 -9.95
C LEU A 174 6.22 -18.27 -8.53
N ALA A 175 6.11 -17.16 -7.82
CA ALA A 175 5.53 -17.11 -6.49
C ALA A 175 4.03 -17.43 -6.51
N ASP A 176 3.28 -16.95 -7.49
CA ASP A 176 1.86 -17.27 -7.66
C ASP A 176 1.69 -18.78 -7.98
N THR A 177 2.49 -19.35 -8.88
CA THR A 177 2.50 -20.81 -9.15
C THR A 177 2.82 -21.62 -7.88
N LEU A 178 3.81 -21.18 -7.10
CA LEU A 178 4.14 -21.86 -5.84
C LEU A 178 3.00 -21.77 -4.82
N ALA A 179 2.31 -20.62 -4.74
CA ALA A 179 1.15 -20.45 -3.88
C ALA A 179 0.01 -21.40 -4.27
N ASP A 180 -0.25 -21.56 -5.57
CA ASP A 180 -1.26 -22.50 -6.08
C ASP A 180 -0.87 -23.96 -5.76
N CYS A 181 0.42 -24.31 -5.88
CA CYS A 181 0.89 -25.63 -5.49
C CYS A 181 0.73 -25.93 -3.98
N LEU A 182 0.94 -24.92 -3.13
CA LEU A 182 0.81 -25.04 -1.68
C LEU A 182 -0.65 -24.99 -1.20
N ASN A 183 -1.53 -24.40 -1.97
CA ASN A 183 -2.96 -24.25 -1.67
C ASN A 183 -3.80 -24.54 -2.93
N PRO A 184 -3.78 -25.78 -3.45
CA PRO A 184 -4.42 -26.12 -4.74
C PRO A 184 -5.93 -25.90 -4.72
N ASP A 185 -6.56 -26.08 -3.57
CA ASP A 185 -8.00 -25.89 -3.40
C ASP A 185 -8.40 -24.43 -3.14
N GLY A 186 -7.44 -23.50 -3.08
CA GLY A 186 -7.68 -22.09 -2.81
C GLY A 186 -8.33 -21.83 -1.45
N LEU A 187 -8.09 -22.69 -0.47
CA LEU A 187 -8.73 -22.62 0.84
C LEU A 187 -8.08 -21.52 1.71
N TYR A 188 -8.86 -20.52 2.04
CA TYR A 188 -8.52 -19.50 3.02
C TYR A 188 -9.57 -19.49 4.12
N SER A 189 -9.14 -19.43 5.38
CA SER A 189 -10.04 -19.31 6.52
C SER A 189 -10.71 -17.92 6.56
N ASP A 190 -11.78 -17.82 7.33
CA ASP A 190 -12.42 -16.52 7.56
C ASP A 190 -11.47 -15.55 8.29
N ASP A 191 -10.57 -16.06 9.14
CA ASP A 191 -9.52 -15.28 9.77
C ASP A 191 -8.50 -14.73 8.76
N ASP A 192 -8.12 -15.49 7.74
CA ASP A 192 -7.25 -15.03 6.66
C ASP A 192 -7.91 -13.89 5.87
N ARG A 193 -9.21 -14.03 5.57
CA ARG A 193 -10.00 -12.99 4.92
C ARG A 193 -10.20 -11.77 5.82
N ALA A 194 -10.46 -11.99 7.11
CA ALA A 194 -10.66 -10.93 8.09
C ALA A 194 -9.42 -10.06 8.27
N ARG A 195 -8.22 -10.66 8.26
CA ARG A 195 -6.95 -9.90 8.31
C ARG A 195 -6.70 -9.04 7.07
N ARG A 196 -7.20 -9.45 5.92
CA ARG A 196 -6.91 -8.80 4.64
C ARG A 196 -7.97 -7.78 4.21
N ARG A 197 -9.24 -7.94 4.64
CA ARG A 197 -10.33 -7.04 4.27
C ARG A 197 -10.06 -5.62 4.77
N GLY A 198 -10.43 -4.65 3.97
CA GLY A 198 -10.36 -3.25 4.36
C GLY A 198 -10.62 -2.33 3.20
N LEU A 199 -11.12 -1.13 3.49
CA LEU A 199 -11.29 -0.04 2.53
C LEU A 199 -10.60 1.20 3.07
N THR A 200 -9.93 1.92 2.20
CA THR A 200 -9.27 3.18 2.51
C THR A 200 -9.72 4.24 1.52
N LEU A 201 -10.30 5.30 2.04
CA LEU A 201 -10.57 6.53 1.30
C LEU A 201 -9.33 7.43 1.40
N GLY A 202 -8.74 7.75 0.25
CA GLY A 202 -7.57 8.62 0.13
C GLY A 202 -7.90 10.08 0.44
N LYS A 203 -6.87 10.90 0.57
CA LYS A 203 -7.04 12.35 0.66
C LYS A 203 -7.64 12.88 -0.63
N GLN A 204 -8.40 13.96 -0.50
CA GLN A 204 -8.89 14.69 -1.67
C GLN A 204 -7.72 15.35 -2.42
N GLU A 205 -7.66 15.16 -3.72
CA GLU A 205 -6.67 15.74 -4.62
C GLU A 205 -7.09 17.16 -5.05
N ALA A 206 -6.24 17.83 -5.81
CA ALA A 206 -6.47 19.23 -6.20
C ALA A 206 -7.70 19.40 -7.12
N ASP A 207 -8.07 18.37 -7.86
CA ASP A 207 -9.26 18.30 -8.71
C ASP A 207 -10.54 17.92 -7.96
N GLY A 208 -10.45 17.72 -6.64
CA GLY A 208 -11.57 17.30 -5.80
C GLY A 208 -11.79 15.78 -5.74
N MET A 209 -11.05 14.99 -6.51
CA MET A 209 -11.18 13.54 -6.52
C MET A 209 -10.49 12.88 -5.31
N SER A 210 -10.95 11.68 -4.95
CA SER A 210 -10.32 10.87 -3.90
C SER A 210 -10.25 9.41 -4.33
N ALA A 211 -9.10 8.78 -4.12
CA ALA A 211 -8.93 7.37 -4.44
C ALA A 211 -9.59 6.48 -3.38
N LEU A 212 -10.44 5.56 -3.79
CA LEU A 212 -10.95 4.46 -2.96
C LEU A 212 -10.19 3.19 -3.29
N ARG A 213 -9.56 2.56 -2.30
CA ARG A 213 -8.75 1.34 -2.48
C ARG A 213 -9.03 0.34 -1.36
N GLY A 214 -8.95 -0.95 -1.70
CA GLY A 214 -9.08 -1.96 -0.65
C GLY A 214 -9.27 -3.37 -1.16
N TRP A 215 -9.62 -4.25 -0.22
CA TRP A 215 -9.89 -5.66 -0.45
C TRP A 215 -11.26 -6.02 0.11
N LEU A 216 -12.11 -6.56 -0.74
CA LEU A 216 -13.45 -7.01 -0.39
C LEU A 216 -13.43 -8.52 -0.06
N THR A 217 -14.25 -8.92 0.89
CA THR A 217 -14.59 -10.34 1.07
C THR A 217 -15.41 -10.84 -0.12
N PRO A 218 -15.47 -12.16 -0.37
CA PRO A 218 -16.34 -12.71 -1.42
C PRO A 218 -17.80 -12.27 -1.30
N GLU A 219 -18.34 -12.21 -0.07
CA GLU A 219 -19.69 -11.73 0.21
C GLU A 219 -19.86 -10.25 -0.19
N ALA A 220 -18.99 -9.37 0.30
CA ALA A 220 -19.03 -7.95 -0.02
C ALA A 220 -18.87 -7.69 -1.53
N ARG A 221 -18.05 -8.50 -2.20
CA ARG A 221 -17.91 -8.46 -3.66
C ARG A 221 -19.22 -8.85 -4.36
N ALA A 222 -19.82 -9.97 -3.97
CA ALA A 222 -21.08 -10.43 -4.57
C ALA A 222 -22.21 -9.40 -4.37
N THR A 223 -22.29 -8.80 -3.18
CA THR A 223 -23.24 -7.72 -2.88
C THR A 223 -23.00 -6.51 -3.79
N LEU A 224 -21.74 -6.08 -3.95
CA LEU A 224 -21.42 -4.95 -4.82
C LEU A 224 -21.68 -5.26 -6.30
N GLU A 225 -21.39 -6.49 -6.76
CA GLU A 225 -21.69 -6.93 -8.12
C GLU A 225 -23.19 -6.91 -8.39
N ALA A 226 -24.03 -7.30 -7.45
CA ALA A 226 -25.50 -7.20 -7.57
C ALA A 226 -25.98 -5.75 -7.67
N VAL A 227 -25.40 -4.84 -6.89
CA VAL A 227 -25.69 -3.39 -7.00
C VAL A 227 -25.26 -2.86 -8.36
N PHE A 228 -24.07 -3.21 -8.84
CA PHE A 228 -23.57 -2.77 -10.14
C PHE A 228 -24.35 -3.36 -11.31
N ALA A 229 -24.83 -4.61 -11.21
CA ALA A 229 -25.66 -5.23 -12.24
C ALA A 229 -26.93 -4.42 -12.52
N LYS A 230 -27.50 -3.79 -11.49
CA LYS A 230 -28.66 -2.92 -11.65
C LYS A 230 -28.27 -1.47 -11.94
N LEU A 231 -27.50 -0.85 -11.07
CA LEU A 231 -27.30 0.61 -11.08
C LEU A 231 -26.16 1.08 -11.99
N ALA A 232 -25.26 0.19 -12.41
CA ALA A 232 -24.18 0.49 -13.35
C ALA A 232 -24.45 -0.07 -14.76
N ALA A 233 -25.66 -0.53 -15.04
CA ALA A 233 -26.06 -0.92 -16.39
C ALA A 233 -26.07 0.32 -17.31
N PRO A 234 -25.84 0.15 -18.62
CA PRO A 234 -25.90 1.26 -19.56
C PRO A 234 -27.25 2.02 -19.47
N GLY A 235 -27.18 3.34 -19.44
CA GLY A 235 -28.33 4.23 -19.28
C GLY A 235 -28.86 4.39 -17.86
N MET A 236 -28.29 3.69 -16.86
CA MET A 236 -28.67 3.83 -15.46
C MET A 236 -27.84 4.89 -14.75
N CYS A 237 -28.47 5.62 -13.83
CA CYS A 237 -27.82 6.55 -12.89
C CYS A 237 -26.84 7.56 -13.56
N ASN A 238 -27.13 7.98 -14.79
CA ASN A 238 -26.29 8.95 -15.48
C ASN A 238 -26.52 10.35 -14.90
N PRO A 239 -25.52 10.98 -14.25
CA PRO A 239 -25.67 12.30 -13.64
C PRO A 239 -25.86 13.45 -14.66
N ASP A 240 -25.53 13.21 -15.93
CA ASP A 240 -25.68 14.19 -17.01
C ASP A 240 -27.10 14.21 -17.60
N ASP A 241 -27.92 13.21 -17.30
CA ASP A 241 -29.30 13.18 -17.73
C ASP A 241 -30.16 14.16 -16.91
N GLN A 242 -31.08 14.86 -17.53
CA GLN A 242 -32.02 15.75 -16.82
C GLN A 242 -32.81 15.01 -15.73
N THR A 243 -33.16 13.76 -15.99
CA THR A 243 -33.84 12.87 -15.04
C THR A 243 -33.16 11.51 -15.06
N PRO A 244 -32.13 11.30 -14.21
CA PRO A 244 -31.40 10.02 -14.15
C PRO A 244 -32.34 8.84 -13.85
N THR A 245 -32.27 7.78 -14.65
CA THR A 245 -33.03 6.55 -14.41
C THR A 245 -32.36 5.78 -13.25
N VAL A 246 -33.04 5.74 -12.10
CA VAL A 246 -32.56 5.01 -10.90
C VAL A 246 -33.38 3.75 -10.63
N ASP A 247 -34.61 3.68 -11.16
CA ASP A 247 -35.50 2.54 -11.03
C ASP A 247 -36.06 2.13 -12.39
N GLY A 248 -36.54 0.89 -12.52
CA GLY A 248 -37.03 0.35 -13.79
C GLY A 248 -35.90 0.01 -14.77
N ALA A 249 -36.22 0.06 -16.06
CA ALA A 249 -35.30 -0.14 -17.18
C ALA A 249 -35.19 1.14 -18.01
N PRO A 250 -34.00 1.59 -18.38
CA PRO A 250 -33.81 2.73 -19.27
C PRO A 250 -34.35 2.42 -20.68
N SER A 251 -34.76 3.45 -21.43
CA SER A 251 -35.13 3.28 -22.84
C SER A 251 -33.89 2.93 -23.69
N GLN A 252 -34.12 2.29 -24.85
CA GLN A 252 -33.02 1.95 -25.76
C GLN A 252 -32.25 3.19 -26.21
N GLU A 253 -32.90 4.32 -26.40
CA GLU A 253 -32.28 5.57 -26.77
C GLU A 253 -31.30 6.07 -25.70
N VAL A 254 -31.65 6.00 -24.40
CA VAL A 254 -30.80 6.38 -23.28
C VAL A 254 -29.60 5.42 -23.18
N ILE A 255 -29.80 4.12 -23.45
CA ILE A 255 -28.71 3.14 -23.48
C ILE A 255 -27.72 3.48 -24.60
N ASP A 256 -28.23 3.76 -25.80
CA ASP A 256 -27.39 4.03 -26.99
C ASP A 256 -26.63 5.37 -26.88
N GLN A 257 -27.14 6.32 -26.10
CA GLN A 257 -26.50 7.61 -25.83
C GLN A 257 -25.52 7.58 -24.67
N ASP A 258 -25.46 6.52 -23.88
CA ASP A 258 -24.55 6.40 -22.73
C ASP A 258 -23.10 6.15 -23.16
N THR A 259 -22.34 7.21 -23.26
CA THR A 259 -20.90 7.17 -23.65
C THR A 259 -19.95 6.88 -22.50
N ARG A 260 -20.44 6.71 -21.26
CA ARG A 260 -19.61 6.46 -20.08
C ARG A 260 -18.92 5.10 -20.16
N SER A 261 -17.68 5.05 -19.69
CA SER A 261 -16.95 3.79 -19.49
C SER A 261 -17.62 2.94 -18.38
N PRO A 262 -17.39 1.62 -18.37
CA PRO A 262 -17.87 0.77 -17.26
C PRO A 262 -17.45 1.26 -15.88
N ALA A 263 -16.24 1.81 -15.73
CA ALA A 263 -15.75 2.34 -14.47
C ALA A 263 -16.52 3.59 -14.01
N GLN A 264 -16.85 4.47 -14.94
CA GLN A 264 -17.69 5.64 -14.64
C GLN A 264 -19.10 5.23 -14.23
N ARG A 265 -19.72 4.29 -14.94
CA ARG A 265 -21.04 3.75 -14.56
C ARG A 265 -21.02 3.09 -13.18
N GLN A 266 -19.96 2.36 -12.83
CA GLN A 266 -19.81 1.77 -11.49
C GLN A 266 -19.70 2.84 -10.40
N HIS A 267 -18.97 3.92 -10.65
CA HIS A 267 -18.88 5.06 -9.75
C HIS A 267 -20.26 5.68 -9.53
N ASP A 268 -20.99 5.99 -10.60
CA ASP A 268 -22.28 6.65 -10.54
C ASP A 268 -23.34 5.74 -9.89
N GLY A 269 -23.34 4.45 -10.21
CA GLY A 269 -24.21 3.46 -9.59
C GLY A 269 -23.94 3.28 -8.09
N LEU A 270 -22.65 3.28 -7.66
CA LEU A 270 -22.29 3.26 -6.25
C LEU A 270 -22.79 4.53 -5.53
N ASN A 271 -22.58 5.68 -6.12
CA ASN A 271 -23.02 6.96 -5.54
C ASN A 271 -24.56 6.98 -5.41
N ALA A 272 -25.30 6.52 -6.42
CA ALA A 272 -26.76 6.42 -6.36
C ALA A 272 -27.22 5.49 -5.24
N ALA A 273 -26.59 4.31 -5.08
CA ALA A 273 -26.91 3.37 -4.00
C ALA A 273 -26.67 3.97 -2.61
N LEU A 274 -25.52 4.66 -2.41
CA LEU A 274 -25.20 5.31 -1.13
C LEU A 274 -26.14 6.48 -0.82
N ARG A 275 -26.53 7.26 -1.82
CA ARG A 275 -27.53 8.33 -1.65
C ARG A 275 -28.91 7.77 -1.28
N ALA A 276 -29.35 6.71 -1.95
CA ALA A 276 -30.60 6.03 -1.63
C ALA A 276 -30.62 5.50 -0.19
N LEU A 277 -29.50 4.90 0.25
CA LEU A 277 -29.34 4.43 1.63
C LEU A 277 -29.35 5.57 2.65
N LEU A 278 -28.71 6.70 2.37
CA LEU A 278 -28.78 7.89 3.23
C LEU A 278 -30.22 8.45 3.30
N ALA A 279 -30.89 8.50 2.15
CA ALA A 279 -32.28 9.01 2.08
C ALA A 279 -33.30 8.09 2.75
N SER A 280 -33.05 6.77 2.83
CA SER A 280 -33.97 5.82 3.50
C SER A 280 -34.10 6.04 5.00
N GLY A 281 -33.12 6.67 5.64
CA GLY A 281 -33.04 6.82 7.10
C GLY A 281 -32.72 5.52 7.87
N GLU A 282 -32.49 4.39 7.18
CA GLU A 282 -32.26 3.07 7.80
C GLU A 282 -30.85 2.95 8.44
N LEU A 283 -29.94 3.87 8.17
CA LEU A 283 -28.61 3.90 8.80
C LEU A 283 -28.62 4.26 10.30
N GLY A 284 -29.82 4.60 10.82
CA GLY A 284 -29.96 4.98 12.23
C GLY A 284 -29.33 6.33 12.55
N GLN A 285 -28.90 6.48 13.81
CA GLN A 285 -28.35 7.74 14.34
C GLN A 285 -26.87 7.59 14.69
N HIS A 286 -26.11 8.62 14.38
CA HIS A 286 -24.74 8.79 14.87
C HIS A 286 -24.69 10.03 15.78
N ASN A 287 -24.27 9.87 17.04
CA ASN A 287 -24.28 10.93 18.07
C ASN A 287 -25.64 11.65 18.23
N GLY A 288 -26.73 10.90 18.12
CA GLY A 288 -28.10 11.42 18.27
C GLY A 288 -28.67 12.15 17.04
N LEU A 289 -27.93 12.20 15.93
CA LEU A 289 -28.38 12.75 14.66
C LEU A 289 -28.51 11.66 13.60
N PRO A 290 -29.47 11.77 12.66
CA PRO A 290 -29.52 10.87 11.51
C PRO A 290 -28.19 10.92 10.72
N ALA A 291 -27.81 9.80 10.12
CA ALA A 291 -26.68 9.79 9.20
C ALA A 291 -26.98 10.73 8.03
N SER A 292 -26.23 11.84 7.94
CA SER A 292 -26.45 12.91 6.97
C SER A 292 -25.17 13.58 6.55
N ILE A 293 -25.17 14.19 5.38
CA ILE A 293 -24.03 15.00 4.91
C ILE A 293 -24.26 16.43 5.37
N ILE A 294 -23.42 16.93 6.25
CA ILE A 294 -23.43 18.32 6.71
C ILE A 294 -22.43 19.10 5.88
N VAL A 295 -22.90 20.13 5.19
CA VAL A 295 -22.06 21.02 4.38
C VAL A 295 -22.17 22.45 4.90
N THR A 296 -21.04 23.10 5.10
CA THR A 296 -20.98 24.52 5.47
C THR A 296 -20.51 25.33 4.27
N THR A 297 -21.24 26.37 3.94
CA THR A 297 -20.89 27.36 2.89
C THR A 297 -21.40 28.75 3.31
N THR A 298 -21.01 29.80 2.61
CA THR A 298 -21.55 31.15 2.85
C THR A 298 -22.85 31.36 2.06
N LEU A 299 -23.73 32.22 2.60
CA LEU A 299 -24.98 32.55 1.91
C LEU A 299 -24.71 33.18 0.52
N GLY A 300 -23.71 34.06 0.43
CA GLY A 300 -23.34 34.69 -0.84
C GLY A 300 -22.85 33.74 -1.89
N GLU A 301 -22.09 32.68 -1.51
CA GLU A 301 -21.66 31.62 -2.44
C GLU A 301 -22.83 30.73 -2.90
N LEU A 302 -23.76 30.45 -1.99
CA LEU A 302 -24.97 29.68 -2.32
C LEU A 302 -25.89 30.49 -3.27
N GLU A 303 -26.13 31.77 -3.01
CA GLU A 303 -26.93 32.64 -3.86
C GLU A 303 -26.32 32.87 -5.26
N ALA A 304 -24.97 32.93 -5.30
CA ALA A 304 -24.23 33.06 -6.55
C ALA A 304 -24.11 31.72 -7.32
N ALA A 305 -24.54 30.61 -6.72
CA ALA A 305 -24.29 29.24 -7.22
C ALA A 305 -22.81 28.99 -7.59
N ALA A 306 -21.89 29.66 -6.88
CA ALA A 306 -20.45 29.66 -7.15
C ALA A 306 -19.68 29.56 -5.83
N GLY A 307 -18.48 29.04 -5.86
CA GLY A 307 -17.65 28.83 -4.67
C GLY A 307 -17.60 27.37 -4.21
N ARG A 308 -17.47 27.17 -2.91
CA ARG A 308 -17.20 25.84 -2.34
C ARG A 308 -17.98 25.62 -1.04
N GLY A 309 -18.38 24.36 -0.81
CA GLY A 309 -18.86 23.89 0.49
C GLY A 309 -17.80 23.03 1.19
N LEU A 310 -17.78 23.08 2.51
CA LEU A 310 -16.93 22.23 3.34
C LEU A 310 -17.80 21.24 4.11
N THR A 311 -17.51 19.92 3.94
CA THR A 311 -18.22 18.89 4.71
C THR A 311 -17.70 18.83 6.15
N GLY A 312 -18.51 18.26 7.06
CA GLY A 312 -18.08 17.99 8.44
C GLY A 312 -16.86 17.06 8.55
N GLY A 313 -16.56 16.27 7.51
CA GLY A 313 -15.35 15.44 7.40
C GLY A 313 -14.14 16.14 6.79
N GLY A 314 -14.27 17.44 6.41
CA GLY A 314 -13.18 18.21 5.84
C GLY A 314 -13.03 18.11 4.32
N SER A 315 -13.95 17.45 3.60
CA SER A 315 -13.95 17.41 2.14
C SER A 315 -14.49 18.71 1.55
N ILE A 316 -13.86 19.16 0.47
CA ILE A 316 -14.28 20.36 -0.26
C ILE A 316 -15.19 19.91 -1.42
N LEU A 317 -16.36 20.52 -1.53
CA LEU A 317 -17.33 20.29 -2.60
C LEU A 317 -17.45 21.54 -3.47
N PRO A 318 -17.42 21.41 -4.82
CA PRO A 318 -17.85 22.47 -5.70
C PRO A 318 -19.33 22.84 -5.42
N MET A 319 -19.71 24.09 -5.64
CA MET A 319 -21.07 24.53 -5.35
C MET A 319 -22.13 23.74 -6.15
N SER A 320 -21.80 23.30 -7.35
CA SER A 320 -22.65 22.41 -8.16
C SER A 320 -23.00 21.10 -7.46
N ASP A 321 -22.07 20.56 -6.69
CA ASP A 321 -22.29 19.31 -5.93
C ASP A 321 -23.06 19.58 -4.64
N VAL A 322 -22.80 20.72 -3.99
CA VAL A 322 -23.57 21.15 -2.80
C VAL A 322 -25.04 21.34 -3.13
N ILE A 323 -25.36 21.92 -4.31
CA ILE A 323 -26.76 22.12 -4.77
C ILE A 323 -27.43 20.78 -5.13
N ARG A 324 -26.67 19.79 -5.59
CA ARG A 324 -27.19 18.45 -5.93
C ARG A 324 -27.43 17.52 -4.73
N LEU A 325 -26.78 17.79 -3.59
CA LEU A 325 -26.96 17.02 -2.35
C LEU A 325 -28.31 17.32 -1.70
#